data_edc49366de3427c3baaab758fa07540d
#
_entry.id   edc49366de3427c3baaab758fa07540d
#
_cell.length_a   1.000
_cell.length_b   1.000
_cell.length_c   1.000
_cell.angle_alpha   90.00
_cell.angle_beta   90.00
_cell.angle_gamma   90.00
#
_symmetry.space_group_name_H-M   'P 1'
#
loop_
_entity.id
_entity.type
_entity.pdbx_description
1 polymer ?
#
loop_
_entity_poly.entity_id
_entity_poly.type
_entity_poly.pdbx_seq_one_letter_code
_entity_poly.pdbx_strand_id
1 'polypeptide(L)'
;SSSMKQMISAGLEELGLTGCVPKDAPAQLAQYGRMLLEKNQVMNLTAIREPEGVTRLHFLDCATLLKYCDFQGKTLIDVGTGAGFPGMVLKILVPSLKVTLLDSLSKRLDWLTEVYEDLDGVDSITTVHGRAEEFALEKGFRDSFDFAAARAVANLRVLCELCLPFVKVGGHFLAMKSTGSDQELADAAHAVKLLGGKVVQVEDYPIPGTEITHRLIVVEKLAPTLKGYPRRWAKIQKEPL
;
A
#
# COMPACT_ATOMS: atom_id res chain seq x y z
N SER A 1 -2.21 12.12 -19.85
CA SER A 1 -2.12 13.38 -20.58
C SER A 1 -1.03 14.28 -20.01
N SER A 2 -0.65 15.31 -20.76
CA SER A 2 0.31 16.30 -20.27
C SER A 2 -0.21 17.04 -19.03
N SER A 3 -1.52 17.25 -18.94
CA SER A 3 -2.15 17.88 -17.79
C SER A 3 -2.00 17.03 -16.53
N MET A 4 -2.24 15.72 -16.62
CA MET A 4 -2.05 14.81 -15.49
C MET A 4 -0.58 14.75 -15.10
N LYS A 5 0.32 14.62 -16.06
CA LYS A 5 1.76 14.63 -15.80
C LYS A 5 2.20 15.90 -15.10
N GLN A 6 1.69 17.05 -15.50
CA GLN A 6 2.01 18.34 -14.88
C GLN A 6 1.49 18.41 -13.44
N MET A 7 0.28 17.95 -13.19
CA MET A 7 -0.28 17.89 -11.82
C MET A 7 0.53 16.97 -10.93
N ILE A 8 0.96 15.82 -11.43
CA ILE A 8 1.79 14.87 -10.69
C ILE A 8 3.13 15.51 -10.36
N SER A 9 3.78 16.13 -11.35
CA SER A 9 5.07 16.81 -11.15
C SER A 9 4.97 17.92 -10.10
N ALA A 10 3.93 18.75 -10.18
CA ALA A 10 3.70 19.82 -9.22
C ALA A 10 3.46 19.29 -7.81
N GLY A 11 2.69 18.21 -7.68
CA GLY A 11 2.43 17.57 -6.39
C GLY A 11 3.68 16.95 -5.77
N LEU A 12 4.51 16.28 -6.57
CA LEU A 12 5.78 15.73 -6.09
C LEU A 12 6.73 16.84 -5.64
N GLU A 13 6.76 17.97 -6.35
CA GLU A 13 7.53 19.14 -5.96
C GLU A 13 7.05 19.70 -4.61
N GLU A 14 5.74 19.85 -4.45
CA GLU A 14 5.15 20.32 -3.19
C GLU A 14 5.49 19.40 -2.01
N LEU A 15 5.54 18.08 -2.27
CA LEU A 15 5.96 17.10 -1.27
C LEU A 15 7.46 17.08 -1.02
N GLY A 16 8.25 17.79 -1.82
CA GLY A 16 9.72 17.80 -1.71
C GLY A 16 10.37 16.53 -2.24
N LEU A 17 9.69 15.80 -3.14
CA LEU A 17 10.13 14.48 -3.61
C LEU A 17 10.80 14.49 -4.98
N THR A 18 10.77 15.60 -5.71
CA THR A 18 11.30 15.68 -7.08
C THR A 18 12.73 15.17 -7.21
N GLY A 19 13.59 15.49 -6.26
CA GLY A 19 14.98 15.05 -6.25
C GLY A 19 15.18 13.59 -5.83
N CYS A 20 14.14 12.93 -5.33
CA CYS A 20 14.22 11.58 -4.76
C CYS A 20 13.65 10.50 -5.69
N VAL A 21 12.96 10.89 -6.77
CA VAL A 21 12.25 9.97 -7.67
C VAL A 21 12.84 10.03 -9.07
N PRO A 22 12.64 9.00 -9.88
CA PRO A 22 13.10 9.01 -11.28
C PRO A 22 12.49 10.17 -12.07
N LYS A 23 13.23 10.72 -13.02
CA LYS A 23 12.76 11.83 -13.85
C LYS A 23 11.53 11.46 -14.68
N ASP A 24 11.39 10.21 -15.07
CA ASP A 24 10.26 9.71 -15.84
C ASP A 24 9.08 9.26 -14.97
N ALA A 25 9.20 9.32 -13.65
CA ALA A 25 8.12 8.90 -12.74
C ALA A 25 6.79 9.65 -13.02
N PRO A 26 6.76 10.97 -13.21
CA PRO A 26 5.50 11.64 -13.53
C PRO A 26 4.85 11.14 -14.81
N ALA A 27 5.63 10.86 -15.85
CA ALA A 27 5.12 10.32 -17.11
C ALA A 27 4.58 8.89 -16.95
N GLN A 28 5.28 8.06 -16.17
CA GLN A 28 4.84 6.69 -15.88
C GLN A 28 3.56 6.68 -15.03
N LEU A 29 3.48 7.51 -14.02
CA LEU A 29 2.26 7.65 -13.22
C LEU A 29 1.10 8.17 -14.07
N ALA A 30 1.34 9.12 -14.97
CA ALA A 30 0.30 9.63 -15.87
C ALA A 30 -0.22 8.53 -16.80
N GLN A 31 0.66 7.69 -17.32
CA GLN A 31 0.29 6.54 -18.15
C GLN A 31 -0.55 5.52 -17.36
N TYR A 32 -0.13 5.19 -16.17
CA TYR A 32 -0.87 4.34 -15.24
C TYR A 32 -2.25 4.94 -14.96
N GLY A 33 -2.32 6.24 -14.69
CA GLY A 33 -3.58 6.94 -14.43
C GLY A 33 -4.54 6.90 -15.62
N ARG A 34 -4.05 7.06 -16.85
CA ARG A 34 -4.87 6.92 -18.05
C ARG A 34 -5.44 5.52 -18.17
N MET A 35 -4.60 4.52 -17.97
CA MET A 35 -5.03 3.12 -18.02
C MET A 35 -6.07 2.82 -16.93
N LEU A 36 -5.91 3.40 -15.74
CA LEU A 36 -6.87 3.26 -14.64
C LEU A 36 -8.23 3.86 -15.02
N LEU A 37 -8.24 5.09 -15.51
CA LEU A 37 -9.48 5.78 -15.89
C LEU A 37 -10.20 5.04 -17.01
N GLU A 38 -9.46 4.54 -17.99
CA GLU A 38 -10.02 3.76 -19.09
C GLU A 38 -10.61 2.44 -18.60
N LYS A 39 -9.86 1.66 -17.83
CA LYS A 39 -10.30 0.36 -17.32
C LYS A 39 -11.47 0.49 -16.33
N ASN A 40 -11.48 1.58 -15.59
CA ASN A 40 -12.52 1.82 -14.60
C ASN A 40 -13.93 1.98 -15.20
N GLN A 41 -14.02 2.22 -16.51
CA GLN A 41 -15.30 2.28 -17.22
C GLN A 41 -15.98 0.91 -17.33
N VAL A 42 -15.19 -0.16 -17.32
CA VAL A 42 -15.68 -1.54 -17.50
C VAL A 42 -15.43 -2.43 -16.29
N MET A 43 -14.63 -1.98 -15.33
CA MET A 43 -14.31 -2.73 -14.12
C MET A 43 -14.18 -1.75 -12.96
N ASN A 44 -14.88 -1.98 -11.87
CA ASN A 44 -14.87 -1.08 -10.71
C ASN A 44 -13.55 -1.19 -9.94
N LEU A 45 -12.54 -0.42 -10.38
CA LEU A 45 -11.24 -0.36 -9.74
C LEU A 45 -11.18 0.72 -8.65
N THR A 46 -11.86 1.83 -8.86
CA THR A 46 -11.90 2.96 -7.94
C THR A 46 -13.19 3.77 -8.13
N ALA A 47 -13.65 4.40 -7.05
CA ALA A 47 -14.75 5.35 -7.11
C ALA A 47 -14.35 6.68 -7.76
N ILE A 48 -13.04 6.95 -7.85
CA ILE A 48 -12.50 8.20 -8.40
C ILE A 48 -12.41 8.08 -9.92
N ARG A 49 -13.09 9.00 -10.63
CA ARG A 49 -13.27 8.90 -12.09
C ARG A 49 -12.67 10.05 -12.87
N GLU A 50 -11.86 10.88 -12.24
CA GLU A 50 -11.29 12.07 -12.86
C GLU A 50 -9.76 12.11 -12.69
N PRO A 51 -9.03 12.68 -13.68
CA PRO A 51 -7.56 12.76 -13.62
C PRO A 51 -7.04 13.47 -12.38
N GLU A 52 -7.69 14.55 -11.95
CA GLU A 52 -7.30 15.30 -10.77
C GLU A 52 -7.44 14.46 -9.50
N GLY A 53 -8.56 13.76 -9.35
CA GLY A 53 -8.80 12.88 -8.20
C GLY A 53 -7.81 11.72 -8.15
N VAL A 54 -7.54 11.07 -9.28
CA VAL A 54 -6.54 9.99 -9.36
C VAL A 54 -5.17 10.51 -8.96
N THR A 55 -4.78 11.68 -9.48
CA THR A 55 -3.49 12.30 -9.15
C THR A 55 -3.37 12.56 -7.65
N ARG A 56 -4.34 13.22 -7.06
CA ARG A 56 -4.25 13.72 -5.69
C ARG A 56 -4.59 12.65 -4.66
N LEU A 57 -5.71 11.97 -4.85
CA LEU A 57 -6.24 11.04 -3.84
C LEU A 57 -5.67 9.63 -3.96
N HIS A 58 -4.99 9.31 -5.06
CA HIS A 58 -4.26 8.05 -5.21
C HIS A 58 -2.76 8.26 -5.28
N PHE A 59 -2.25 8.92 -6.33
CA PHE A 59 -0.81 8.99 -6.53
C PHE A 59 -0.07 9.80 -5.48
N LEU A 60 -0.52 11.02 -5.20
CA LEU A 60 0.14 11.88 -4.21
C LEU A 60 -0.07 11.39 -2.78
N ASP A 61 -1.22 10.81 -2.50
CA ASP A 61 -1.46 10.16 -1.21
C ASP A 61 -0.43 9.04 -0.97
N CYS A 62 -0.28 8.13 -1.93
CA CYS A 62 0.71 7.04 -1.83
C CYS A 62 2.14 7.56 -1.80
N ALA A 63 2.46 8.56 -2.64
CA ALA A 63 3.80 9.15 -2.70
C ALA A 63 4.25 9.75 -1.37
N THR A 64 3.31 10.22 -0.56
CA THR A 64 3.62 10.81 0.74
C THR A 64 4.34 9.83 1.68
N LEU A 65 4.15 8.53 1.49
CA LEU A 65 4.85 7.51 2.29
C LEU A 65 6.38 7.64 2.16
N LEU A 66 6.89 8.16 1.06
CA LEU A 66 8.33 8.37 0.87
C LEU A 66 8.91 9.39 1.85
N LYS A 67 8.07 10.24 2.44
CA LYS A 67 8.52 11.20 3.45
C LYS A 67 8.82 10.55 4.80
N TYR A 68 8.24 9.37 5.04
CA TYR A 68 8.28 8.70 6.33
C TYR A 68 9.05 7.39 6.33
N CYS A 69 9.27 6.78 5.16
CA CYS A 69 9.89 5.46 5.04
C CYS A 69 10.93 5.46 3.94
N ASP A 70 12.04 4.76 4.19
CA ASP A 70 13.05 4.47 3.17
C ASP A 70 12.75 3.09 2.55
N PHE A 71 12.38 3.10 1.27
CA PHE A 71 12.04 1.89 0.53
C PHE A 71 13.17 1.38 -0.36
N GLN A 72 14.31 2.08 -0.43
CA GLN A 72 15.40 1.74 -1.35
C GLN A 72 15.96 0.34 -1.07
N GLY A 73 15.92 -0.52 -2.09
CA GLY A 73 16.43 -1.89 -2.01
C GLY A 73 15.64 -2.83 -1.10
N LYS A 74 14.47 -2.42 -0.67
CA LYS A 74 13.62 -3.17 0.27
C LYS A 74 12.60 -4.05 -0.44
N THR A 75 11.94 -4.90 0.34
CA THR A 75 10.82 -5.73 -0.10
C THR A 75 9.52 -5.22 0.52
N LEU A 76 8.45 -5.24 -0.25
CA LEU A 76 7.13 -4.80 0.21
C LEU A 76 6.06 -5.73 -0.34
N ILE A 77 5.15 -6.15 0.54
CA ILE A 77 3.90 -6.79 0.12
C ILE A 77 2.74 -5.83 0.32
N ASP A 78 1.97 -5.60 -0.75
CA ASP A 78 0.77 -4.78 -0.73
C ASP A 78 -0.44 -5.69 -0.56
N VAL A 79 -1.02 -5.69 0.63
CA VAL A 79 -2.07 -6.61 1.03
C VAL A 79 -3.43 -6.06 0.63
N GLY A 80 -4.08 -6.71 -0.34
CA GLY A 80 -5.31 -6.22 -0.92
C GLY A 80 -5.05 -5.01 -1.82
N THR A 81 -4.15 -5.16 -2.78
CA THR A 81 -3.63 -4.06 -3.58
C THR A 81 -4.69 -3.32 -4.42
N GLY A 82 -5.79 -3.97 -4.77
CA GLY A 82 -6.86 -3.38 -5.56
C GLY A 82 -6.36 -2.86 -6.90
N ALA A 83 -6.48 -1.56 -7.11
CA ALA A 83 -5.99 -0.89 -8.32
C ALA A 83 -4.47 -0.61 -8.29
N GLY A 84 -3.73 -1.17 -7.31
CA GLY A 84 -2.29 -1.03 -7.23
C GLY A 84 -1.80 -0.02 -6.18
N PHE A 85 -2.61 0.28 -5.20
CA PHE A 85 -2.32 1.30 -4.19
C PHE A 85 -2.08 0.70 -2.81
N PRO A 86 -0.92 0.97 -2.18
CA PRO A 86 0.14 1.87 -2.65
C PRO A 86 1.25 1.20 -3.47
N GLY A 87 1.23 -0.14 -3.62
CA GLY A 87 2.36 -0.92 -4.10
C GLY A 87 2.89 -0.50 -5.47
N MET A 88 2.02 -0.33 -6.46
CA MET A 88 2.43 0.04 -7.81
C MET A 88 3.01 1.46 -7.86
N VAL A 89 2.40 2.40 -7.14
CA VAL A 89 2.89 3.78 -7.05
C VAL A 89 4.28 3.81 -6.44
N LEU A 90 4.47 3.11 -5.32
CA LEU A 90 5.76 3.05 -4.64
C LEU A 90 6.84 2.42 -5.54
N LYS A 91 6.47 1.40 -6.31
CA LYS A 91 7.40 0.78 -7.26
C LYS A 91 7.86 1.74 -8.33
N ILE A 92 6.95 2.53 -8.90
CA ILE A 92 7.28 3.54 -9.91
C ILE A 92 8.21 4.60 -9.33
N LEU A 93 7.94 5.04 -8.10
CA LEU A 93 8.74 6.08 -7.43
C LEU A 93 10.07 5.58 -6.90
N VAL A 94 10.18 4.28 -6.59
CA VAL A 94 11.37 3.66 -6.03
C VAL A 94 11.70 2.38 -6.80
N PRO A 95 12.40 2.49 -7.95
CA PRO A 95 12.66 1.33 -8.83
C PRO A 95 13.37 0.17 -8.17
N SER A 96 14.18 0.42 -7.14
CA SER A 96 14.88 -0.65 -6.40
C SER A 96 13.98 -1.43 -5.43
N LEU A 97 12.76 -0.97 -5.17
CA LEU A 97 11.81 -1.67 -4.33
C LEU A 97 11.31 -2.95 -5.03
N LYS A 98 11.31 -4.06 -4.31
CA LYS A 98 10.75 -5.34 -4.80
C LYS A 98 9.35 -5.48 -4.24
N VAL A 99 8.36 -5.47 -5.12
CA VAL A 99 6.94 -5.40 -4.73
C VAL A 99 6.21 -6.70 -5.03
N THR A 100 5.48 -7.17 -4.05
CA THR A 100 4.50 -8.25 -4.20
C THR A 100 3.11 -7.64 -4.05
N LEU A 101 2.28 -7.80 -5.08
CA LEU A 101 0.90 -7.32 -5.12
C LEU A 101 -0.02 -8.50 -4.83
N LEU A 102 -0.66 -8.51 -3.67
CA LEU A 102 -1.58 -9.56 -3.24
C LEU A 102 -3.01 -9.07 -3.34
N ASP A 103 -3.86 -9.84 -3.99
CA ASP A 103 -5.30 -9.55 -4.08
C ASP A 103 -6.11 -10.83 -4.22
N SER A 104 -7.33 -10.80 -3.72
CA SER A 104 -8.25 -11.93 -3.82
C SER A 104 -8.96 -12.01 -5.18
N LEU A 105 -8.87 -10.97 -6.02
CA LEU A 105 -9.50 -10.92 -7.32
C LEU A 105 -8.46 -10.96 -8.44
N SER A 106 -8.40 -12.08 -9.16
CA SER A 106 -7.42 -12.27 -10.25
C SER A 106 -7.53 -11.22 -11.35
N LYS A 107 -8.74 -10.72 -11.63
CA LYS A 107 -8.95 -9.69 -12.65
C LYS A 107 -8.18 -8.42 -12.38
N ARG A 108 -8.05 -8.01 -11.12
CA ARG A 108 -7.27 -6.83 -10.73
C ARG A 108 -5.79 -7.07 -10.99
N LEU A 109 -5.30 -8.25 -10.62
CA LEU A 109 -3.89 -8.60 -10.82
C LEU A 109 -3.54 -8.73 -12.31
N ASP A 110 -4.44 -9.27 -13.11
CA ASP A 110 -4.25 -9.37 -14.57
C ASP A 110 -4.14 -7.96 -15.17
N TRP A 111 -4.99 -7.05 -14.76
CA TRP A 111 -4.92 -5.67 -15.21
C TRP A 111 -3.64 -4.97 -14.73
N LEU A 112 -3.23 -5.18 -13.48
CA LEU A 112 -1.97 -4.61 -12.96
C LEU A 112 -0.76 -5.15 -13.74
N THR A 113 -0.82 -6.42 -14.17
CA THR A 113 0.23 -7.00 -15.02
C THR A 113 0.30 -6.26 -16.37
N GLU A 114 -0.85 -5.98 -16.98
CA GLU A 114 -0.89 -5.16 -18.21
C GLU A 114 -0.25 -3.77 -17.97
N VAL A 115 -0.53 -3.15 -16.83
CA VAL A 115 0.03 -1.84 -16.49
C VAL A 115 1.54 -1.89 -16.41
N TYR A 116 2.10 -2.77 -15.59
CA TYR A 116 3.55 -2.75 -15.40
C TYR A 116 4.33 -3.27 -16.62
N GLU A 117 3.73 -4.13 -17.43
CA GLU A 117 4.35 -4.56 -18.69
C GLU A 117 4.39 -3.42 -19.72
N ASP A 118 3.43 -2.48 -19.62
CA ASP A 118 3.35 -1.33 -20.52
C ASP A 118 4.28 -0.17 -20.08
N LEU A 119 4.81 -0.22 -18.86
CA LEU A 119 5.69 0.79 -18.31
C LEU A 119 7.17 0.39 -18.50
N ASP A 120 7.95 1.24 -19.18
CA ASP A 120 9.36 0.98 -19.41
C ASP A 120 10.16 0.98 -18.10
N GLY A 121 11.01 -0.04 -17.95
CA GLY A 121 11.94 -0.14 -16.82
C GLY A 121 11.30 -0.52 -15.49
N VAL A 122 10.03 -0.89 -15.48
CA VAL A 122 9.36 -1.39 -14.28
C VAL A 122 9.49 -2.91 -14.25
N ASP A 123 10.23 -3.42 -13.27
CA ASP A 123 10.48 -4.84 -13.07
C ASP A 123 10.37 -5.21 -11.59
N SER A 124 10.70 -6.46 -11.24
CA SER A 124 10.70 -6.93 -9.85
C SER A 124 9.34 -6.74 -9.16
N ILE A 125 8.27 -6.98 -9.90
CA ILE A 125 6.90 -7.04 -9.40
C ILE A 125 6.42 -8.48 -9.49
N THR A 126 5.87 -8.98 -8.39
CA THR A 126 5.22 -10.29 -8.31
C THR A 126 3.76 -10.09 -7.98
N THR A 127 2.87 -10.75 -8.71
CA THR A 127 1.45 -10.77 -8.37
C THR A 127 1.10 -12.10 -7.70
N VAL A 128 0.28 -12.04 -6.65
CA VAL A 128 -0.15 -13.22 -5.90
C VAL A 128 -1.67 -13.18 -5.73
N HIS A 129 -2.34 -14.15 -6.32
CA HIS A 129 -3.80 -14.29 -6.22
C HIS A 129 -4.15 -15.19 -5.03
N GLY A 130 -4.83 -14.64 -4.06
CA GLY A 130 -5.29 -15.39 -2.90
C GLY A 130 -5.62 -14.51 -1.70
N ARG A 131 -5.74 -15.18 -0.56
CA ARG A 131 -6.11 -14.59 0.71
C ARG A 131 -4.87 -14.36 1.57
N ALA A 132 -4.81 -13.19 2.21
CA ALA A 132 -3.68 -12.82 3.07
C ALA A 132 -3.46 -13.83 4.20
N GLU A 133 -4.53 -14.24 4.90
CA GLU A 133 -4.45 -15.17 6.03
C GLU A 133 -3.96 -16.57 5.62
N GLU A 134 -4.06 -16.92 4.35
CA GLU A 134 -3.54 -18.18 3.83
C GLU A 134 -2.07 -18.04 3.43
N PHE A 135 -1.72 -17.01 2.67
CA PHE A 135 -0.35 -16.80 2.21
C PHE A 135 0.62 -16.48 3.35
N ALA A 136 0.14 -15.80 4.41
CA ALA A 136 0.99 -15.50 5.57
C ALA A 136 1.41 -16.74 6.37
N LEU A 137 0.86 -17.92 6.06
CA LEU A 137 1.30 -19.20 6.62
C LEU A 137 2.39 -19.86 5.78
N GLU A 138 2.58 -19.39 4.55
CA GLU A 138 3.48 -20.02 3.58
C GLU A 138 4.94 -19.59 3.80
N LYS A 139 5.85 -20.55 3.63
CA LYS A 139 7.29 -20.29 3.64
C LYS A 139 7.63 -19.30 2.51
N GLY A 140 8.47 -18.32 2.81
CA GLY A 140 8.83 -17.28 1.85
C GLY A 140 7.92 -16.06 1.91
N PHE A 141 6.77 -16.17 2.59
CA PHE A 141 5.86 -15.06 2.85
C PHE A 141 5.83 -14.70 4.33
N ARG A 142 5.73 -15.69 5.20
CA ARG A 142 5.68 -15.49 6.65
C ARG A 142 6.95 -14.84 7.17
N ASP A 143 6.81 -13.74 7.91
CA ASP A 143 7.92 -13.00 8.52
C ASP A 143 9.05 -12.68 7.52
N SER A 144 8.70 -12.33 6.27
CA SER A 144 9.67 -12.30 5.17
C SER A 144 9.90 -10.93 4.54
N PHE A 145 8.98 -9.98 4.73
CA PHE A 145 9.05 -8.69 4.04
C PHE A 145 9.54 -7.58 4.95
N ASP A 146 10.30 -6.64 4.38
CA ASP A 146 10.67 -5.41 5.08
C ASP A 146 9.44 -4.57 5.40
N PHE A 147 8.48 -4.53 4.47
CA PHE A 147 7.24 -3.79 4.64
C PHE A 147 6.04 -4.63 4.21
N ALA A 148 4.94 -4.49 4.96
CA ALA A 148 3.62 -4.82 4.49
C ALA A 148 2.81 -3.52 4.48
N ALA A 149 2.05 -3.27 3.44
CA ALA A 149 1.22 -2.08 3.35
C ALA A 149 -0.22 -2.47 3.08
N ALA A 150 -1.16 -1.68 3.60
CA ALA A 150 -2.57 -1.83 3.30
C ALA A 150 -3.25 -0.46 3.30
N ARG A 151 -4.06 -0.23 2.27
CA ARG A 151 -4.95 0.94 2.17
C ARG A 151 -6.37 0.42 2.00
N ALA A 152 -6.90 -0.17 3.08
CA ALA A 152 -8.17 -0.86 3.08
C ALA A 152 -9.12 -0.26 4.11
N VAL A 153 -10.42 -0.47 3.91
CA VAL A 153 -11.47 0.01 4.81
C VAL A 153 -11.65 -0.89 6.05
N ALA A 154 -11.04 -2.07 6.07
CA ALA A 154 -11.13 -2.98 7.21
C ALA A 154 -10.54 -2.33 8.46
N ASN A 155 -11.08 -2.73 9.63
CA ASN A 155 -10.63 -2.21 10.91
C ASN A 155 -9.16 -2.54 11.15
N LEU A 156 -8.42 -1.65 11.81
CA LEU A 156 -6.98 -1.81 12.03
C LEU A 156 -6.63 -3.10 12.77
N ARG A 157 -7.42 -3.51 13.77
CA ARG A 157 -7.16 -4.75 14.51
C ARG A 157 -7.23 -5.98 13.58
N VAL A 158 -8.12 -5.96 12.59
CA VAL A 158 -8.21 -7.00 11.55
C VAL A 158 -7.01 -6.91 10.60
N LEU A 159 -6.69 -5.71 10.12
CA LEU A 159 -5.55 -5.49 9.23
C LEU A 159 -4.23 -5.90 9.88
N CYS A 160 -4.07 -5.70 11.18
CA CYS A 160 -2.87 -6.15 11.90
C CYS A 160 -2.69 -7.66 11.78
N GLU A 161 -3.75 -8.44 11.93
CA GLU A 161 -3.65 -9.90 11.79
C GLU A 161 -3.42 -10.33 10.34
N LEU A 162 -3.92 -9.60 9.37
CA LEU A 162 -3.69 -9.90 7.95
C LEU A 162 -2.30 -9.49 7.46
N CYS A 163 -1.69 -8.46 8.06
CA CYS A 163 -0.49 -7.82 7.51
C CYS A 163 0.78 -8.08 8.33
N LEU A 164 0.73 -7.99 9.67
CA LEU A 164 1.92 -8.19 10.50
C LEU A 164 2.59 -9.56 10.30
N PRO A 165 1.85 -10.66 10.07
CA PRO A 165 2.49 -11.95 9.83
C PRO A 165 3.39 -12.02 8.60
N PHE A 166 3.27 -11.10 7.65
CA PHE A 166 4.17 -11.01 6.50
C PHE A 166 5.48 -10.30 6.84
N VAL A 167 5.50 -9.49 7.89
CA VAL A 167 6.60 -8.58 8.20
C VAL A 167 7.69 -9.31 8.97
N LYS A 168 8.93 -9.21 8.51
CA LYS A 168 10.07 -9.75 9.23
C LYS A 168 10.36 -8.94 10.49
N VAL A 169 11.06 -9.52 11.45
CA VAL A 169 11.53 -8.79 12.63
C VAL A 169 12.41 -7.62 12.19
N GLY A 170 12.11 -6.43 12.69
CA GLY A 170 12.78 -5.19 12.28
C GLY A 170 12.09 -4.49 11.11
N GLY A 171 11.15 -5.14 10.44
CA GLY A 171 10.34 -4.52 9.39
C GLY A 171 9.12 -3.79 9.96
N HIS A 172 8.28 -3.28 9.05
CA HIS A 172 7.16 -2.40 9.43
C HIS A 172 5.89 -2.71 8.63
N PHE A 173 4.76 -2.62 9.32
CA PHE A 173 3.45 -2.56 8.68
C PHE A 173 3.00 -1.11 8.54
N LEU A 174 2.60 -0.73 7.34
CA LEU A 174 2.16 0.61 6.99
C LEU A 174 0.65 0.58 6.74
N ALA A 175 -0.12 1.11 7.67
CA ALA A 175 -1.57 1.21 7.53
C ALA A 175 -1.95 2.63 7.10
N MET A 176 -2.54 2.75 5.92
CA MET A 176 -3.03 4.03 5.39
C MET A 176 -4.48 4.20 5.79
N LYS A 177 -4.75 5.19 6.63
CA LYS A 177 -6.04 5.40 7.28
C LYS A 177 -6.51 6.86 7.13
N SER A 178 -7.75 7.11 7.54
CA SER A 178 -8.26 8.47 7.70
C SER A 178 -7.92 9.01 9.10
N THR A 179 -8.03 10.31 9.28
CA THR A 179 -7.74 10.97 10.56
C THR A 179 -8.77 10.64 11.65
N GLY A 180 -9.97 10.19 11.29
CA GLY A 180 -11.01 9.77 12.25
C GLY A 180 -10.80 8.37 12.82
N SER A 181 -9.55 7.91 12.95
CA SER A 181 -9.20 6.53 13.31
C SER A 181 -8.63 6.38 14.74
N ASP A 182 -8.79 7.37 15.62
CA ASP A 182 -8.22 7.32 16.97
C ASP A 182 -8.76 6.15 17.79
N GLN A 183 -10.06 5.90 17.74
CA GLN A 183 -10.67 4.78 18.47
C GLN A 183 -10.25 3.45 17.86
N GLU A 184 -10.18 3.38 16.54
CA GLU A 184 -9.72 2.19 15.82
C GLU A 184 -8.28 1.83 16.22
N LEU A 185 -7.41 2.84 16.34
CA LEU A 185 -6.04 2.68 16.79
C LEU A 185 -5.98 2.17 18.25
N ALA A 186 -6.76 2.77 19.14
CA ALA A 186 -6.82 2.33 20.53
C ALA A 186 -7.31 0.88 20.65
N ASP A 187 -8.33 0.51 19.87
CA ASP A 187 -8.89 -0.84 19.88
C ASP A 187 -7.92 -1.90 19.33
N ALA A 188 -6.92 -1.48 18.55
CA ALA A 188 -5.94 -2.39 17.98
C ALA A 188 -4.77 -2.72 18.91
N ALA A 189 -4.67 -2.11 20.08
CA ALA A 189 -3.51 -2.26 20.97
C ALA A 189 -3.20 -3.73 21.31
N HIS A 190 -4.21 -4.53 21.62
CA HIS A 190 -4.03 -5.95 21.93
C HIS A 190 -3.53 -6.73 20.69
N ALA A 191 -4.16 -6.51 19.54
CA ALA A 191 -3.78 -7.17 18.30
C ALA A 191 -2.31 -6.87 17.93
N VAL A 192 -1.92 -5.60 17.99
CA VAL A 192 -0.54 -5.18 17.69
C VAL A 192 0.45 -5.93 18.58
N LYS A 193 0.20 -5.95 19.89
CA LYS A 193 1.10 -6.59 20.86
C LYS A 193 1.17 -8.10 20.65
N LEU A 194 0.03 -8.76 20.51
CA LEU A 194 -0.03 -10.22 20.32
C LEU A 194 0.69 -10.66 19.06
N LEU A 195 0.58 -9.86 18.01
CA LEU A 195 1.21 -10.15 16.71
C LEU A 195 2.68 -9.71 16.63
N GLY A 196 3.28 -9.35 17.75
CA GLY A 196 4.70 -9.02 17.86
C GLY A 196 5.05 -7.61 17.42
N GLY A 197 4.07 -6.70 17.36
CA GLY A 197 4.27 -5.35 16.88
C GLY A 197 4.29 -4.28 17.98
N LYS A 198 4.65 -3.07 17.55
CA LYS A 198 4.60 -1.85 18.34
C LYS A 198 4.29 -0.68 17.42
N VAL A 199 3.29 0.12 17.75
CA VAL A 199 3.04 1.37 17.01
C VAL A 199 4.18 2.34 17.31
N VAL A 200 4.95 2.69 16.28
CA VAL A 200 6.12 3.57 16.45
C VAL A 200 5.91 4.95 15.86
N GLN A 201 4.89 5.13 15.00
CA GLN A 201 4.66 6.40 14.33
C GLN A 201 3.20 6.51 13.93
N VAL A 202 2.62 7.68 14.13
CA VAL A 202 1.29 8.06 13.65
C VAL A 202 1.45 9.44 13.03
N GLU A 203 1.28 9.55 11.72
CA GLU A 203 1.49 10.79 10.99
C GLU A 203 0.23 11.20 10.24
N ASP A 204 -0.28 12.38 10.57
CA ASP A 204 -1.35 13.01 9.82
C ASP A 204 -0.71 13.93 8.77
N TYR A 205 -1.14 13.80 7.52
CA TYR A 205 -0.53 14.55 6.43
C TYR A 205 -1.59 15.09 5.49
N PRO A 206 -1.40 16.34 5.01
CA PRO A 206 -2.29 16.92 4.01
C PRO A 206 -1.97 16.32 2.63
N ILE A 207 -3.02 16.14 1.83
CA ILE A 207 -2.84 15.73 0.44
C ILE A 207 -2.71 16.99 -0.42
N PRO A 208 -1.60 17.14 -1.20
CA PRO A 208 -1.37 18.33 -2.00
C PRO A 208 -2.55 18.70 -2.90
N GLY A 209 -2.89 19.98 -2.91
CA GLY A 209 -3.97 20.51 -3.74
C GLY A 209 -5.38 20.25 -3.22
N THR A 210 -5.49 19.68 -2.01
CA THR A 210 -6.79 19.40 -1.36
C THR A 210 -6.81 19.92 0.06
N GLU A 211 -7.99 19.93 0.68
CA GLU A 211 -8.13 20.17 2.12
C GLU A 211 -8.25 18.86 2.91
N ILE A 212 -7.95 17.74 2.25
CA ILE A 212 -8.06 16.40 2.85
C ILE A 212 -6.76 16.07 3.57
N THR A 213 -6.90 15.55 4.78
CA THR A 213 -5.79 15.02 5.58
C THR A 213 -6.00 13.52 5.77
N HIS A 214 -4.97 12.74 5.49
CA HIS A 214 -4.95 11.30 5.75
C HIS A 214 -3.94 10.98 6.84
N ARG A 215 -3.91 9.71 7.23
CA ARG A 215 -3.06 9.22 8.33
C ARG A 215 -2.27 8.00 7.91
N LEU A 216 -0.99 7.98 8.27
CA LEU A 216 -0.15 6.80 8.20
C LEU A 216 0.11 6.30 9.62
N ILE A 217 -0.21 5.02 9.87
CA ILE A 217 0.13 4.34 11.12
C ILE A 217 1.25 3.36 10.79
N VAL A 218 2.38 3.46 11.48
CA VAL A 218 3.54 2.58 11.30
C VAL A 218 3.68 1.67 12.51
N VAL A 219 3.65 0.36 12.25
CA VAL A 219 3.81 -0.67 13.27
C VAL A 219 5.12 -1.41 13.02
N GLU A 220 6.04 -1.36 13.96
CA GLU A 220 7.31 -2.10 13.88
C GLU A 220 7.11 -3.54 14.34
N LYS A 221 7.73 -4.49 13.63
CA LYS A 221 7.72 -5.90 14.01
C LYS A 221 8.88 -6.17 14.96
N LEU A 222 8.58 -6.49 16.21
CA LEU A 222 9.58 -6.71 17.27
C LEU A 222 9.91 -8.18 17.50
N ALA A 223 8.98 -9.07 17.17
CA ALA A 223 9.11 -10.50 17.43
C ALA A 223 8.48 -11.32 16.31
N PRO A 224 8.93 -12.57 16.09
CA PRO A 224 8.33 -13.45 15.08
C PRO A 224 6.84 -13.67 15.38
N THR A 225 6.07 -13.93 14.33
CA THR A 225 4.66 -14.23 14.44
C THR A 225 4.46 -15.54 15.21
N LEU A 226 3.62 -15.52 16.23
CA LEU A 226 3.32 -16.70 17.03
C LEU A 226 2.65 -17.79 16.21
N LYS A 227 2.91 -19.04 16.55
CA LYS A 227 2.24 -20.20 15.96
C LYS A 227 0.73 -20.06 16.17
N GLY A 228 -0.04 -20.38 15.14
CA GLY A 228 -1.50 -20.27 15.18
C GLY A 228 -2.03 -18.94 14.60
N TYR A 229 -1.14 -18.01 14.25
CA TYR A 229 -1.52 -16.74 13.61
C TYR A 229 -0.86 -16.62 12.24
N PRO A 230 -1.52 -16.00 11.25
CA PRO A 230 -2.90 -15.52 11.33
C PRO A 230 -3.88 -16.69 11.40
N ARG A 231 -5.02 -16.42 12.03
CA ARG A 231 -6.12 -17.38 12.08
C ARG A 231 -6.85 -17.39 10.73
N ARG A 232 -7.71 -18.36 10.50
CA ARG A 232 -8.57 -18.40 9.32
C ARG A 232 -9.54 -17.21 9.32
N TRP A 233 -9.96 -16.79 8.16
CA TRP A 233 -10.78 -15.59 7.98
C TRP A 233 -12.05 -15.59 8.83
N ALA A 234 -12.79 -16.71 8.86
CA ALA A 234 -14.01 -16.79 9.65
C ALA A 234 -13.79 -16.43 11.13
N LYS A 235 -12.65 -16.85 11.69
CA LYS A 235 -12.30 -16.56 13.09
C LYS A 235 -11.90 -15.10 13.26
N ILE A 236 -11.09 -14.57 12.35
CA ILE A 236 -10.65 -13.17 12.37
C ILE A 236 -11.87 -12.24 12.35
N GLN A 237 -12.81 -12.53 11.44
CA GLN A 237 -13.99 -11.71 11.25
C GLN A 237 -14.94 -11.78 12.43
N LYS A 238 -15.17 -12.97 12.97
CA LYS A 238 -16.11 -13.21 14.06
C LYS A 238 -15.57 -12.71 15.41
N GLU A 239 -14.29 -12.94 15.66
CA GLU A 239 -13.63 -12.62 16.93
C GLU A 239 -12.30 -11.89 16.67
N PRO A 240 -12.35 -10.62 16.22
CA PRO A 240 -11.12 -9.84 16.00
C PRO A 240 -10.27 -9.74 17.26
N LEU A 241 -8.98 -9.73 17.10
CA LEU A 241 -8.06 -9.55 18.24
C LEU A 241 -8.19 -8.18 18.88
#